data_eddc036d97c79cc80462dbe742e1a7e1
#
_entry.id   eddc036d97c79cc80462dbe742e1a7e1
#
_cell.length_a   1.000
_cell.length_b   1.000
_cell.length_c   1.000
_cell.angle_alpha   90.00
_cell.angle_beta   90.00
_cell.angle_gamma   90.00
#
_symmetry.space_group_name_H-M   'P 1'
#
loop_
_entity.id
_entity.type
_entity.pdbx_description
1 polymer ?
#
loop_
_entity_poly.entity_id
_entity_poly.type
_entity_poly.pdbx_seq_one_letter_code
_entity_poly.pdbx_strand_id
1 'polypeptide(L)'
;AVLLWATGCGAVICLPPLIGSLDKTAREKDTKRFCRTVYQRRETNVYFAYGETELAYLRQRDKRLCAVIDRIGHIDRIVDTDLISSVVHHIIEQQISTKAQATIWQRMQEALGAVNAETVLAAGIPRLQGLGMTFRKAEYITDFAERVHTGTFDPDAVEHMSDEEAIRELSALKGIGVWTAEMILLFCMQRPNIFSYDDLAMQRGLRMVYHHRSIDRERFAKYRRRFAPYCSVASLYLWAVSGGTIPEMRDPKPKDKRKKGGSGGKLR
;
A
#
# COMPACT_ATOMS: atom_id res chain seq x y z
N ALA A 1 10.19 4.60 -13.19
CA ALA A 1 10.19 5.14 -11.83
C ALA A 1 9.82 3.98 -10.91
N VAL A 2 10.81 3.49 -10.19
CA VAL A 2 10.62 2.41 -9.21
C VAL A 2 9.97 3.04 -8.00
N LEU A 3 8.69 2.83 -7.80
CA LEU A 3 8.02 3.12 -6.55
C LEU A 3 8.55 2.15 -5.49
N LEU A 4 9.49 2.64 -4.70
CA LEU A 4 9.87 2.04 -3.44
C LEU A 4 8.68 2.21 -2.47
N TRP A 5 7.91 1.17 -2.28
CA TRP A 5 7.13 0.98 -1.08
C TRP A 5 8.09 0.71 0.07
N ALA A 6 8.74 1.77 0.55
CA ALA A 6 9.56 1.71 1.73
C ALA A 6 8.66 1.91 2.94
N THR A 7 8.38 0.81 3.63
CA THR A 7 8.33 0.70 5.09
C THR A 7 7.98 1.99 5.83
N GLY A 8 6.71 2.26 6.01
CA GLY A 8 6.23 3.18 7.03
C GLY A 8 6.22 2.53 8.42
N CYS A 9 7.25 1.80 8.79
CA CYS A 9 7.49 1.40 10.18
C CYS A 9 8.51 2.36 10.77
N GLY A 10 8.11 3.64 10.89
CA GLY A 10 8.85 4.65 11.62
C GLY A 10 8.48 4.59 13.09
N ALA A 11 9.29 3.93 13.90
CA ALA A 11 9.39 4.31 15.30
C ALA A 11 9.84 5.76 15.33
N VAL A 12 8.91 6.68 15.55
CA VAL A 12 9.22 8.09 15.79
C VAL A 12 9.83 8.18 17.17
N ILE A 13 11.17 8.13 17.22
CA ILE A 13 11.91 8.60 18.37
C ILE A 13 11.78 10.12 18.33
N CYS A 14 10.89 10.67 19.16
CA CYS A 14 10.81 12.10 19.41
C CYS A 14 12.09 12.55 20.15
N LEU A 15 13.08 13.06 19.42
CA LEU A 15 14.10 13.93 19.99
C LEU A 15 13.53 15.36 20.01
N PRO A 16 13.57 16.05 21.14
CA PRO A 16 13.12 17.43 21.22
C PRO A 16 14.10 18.36 20.47
N PRO A 17 13.62 19.35 19.71
CA PRO A 17 14.50 20.37 19.17
C PRO A 17 14.97 21.29 20.27
N LEU A 18 16.29 21.41 20.45
CA LEU A 18 16.94 22.50 21.14
C LEU A 18 16.73 23.77 20.33
N ILE A 19 16.16 24.80 20.93
CA ILE A 19 16.46 26.25 20.81
C ILE A 19 15.21 27.10 21.11
N GLY A 20 15.38 28.09 22.00
CA GLY A 20 14.67 29.36 22.06
C GLY A 20 13.42 29.41 22.95
N SER A 21 13.53 30.21 24.03
CA SER A 21 12.48 30.59 24.96
C SER A 21 11.27 31.22 24.25
N LEU A 22 10.14 30.56 24.27
CA LEU A 22 8.81 31.11 24.05
C LEU A 22 7.78 30.21 24.75
N ASP A 23 6.95 30.86 25.53
CA ASP A 23 5.80 30.43 26.30
C ASP A 23 5.53 28.91 26.48
N LYS A 24 5.87 28.40 27.68
CA LYS A 24 5.69 26.99 28.07
C LYS A 24 4.21 26.51 28.05
N THR A 25 3.27 27.43 28.24
CA THR A 25 1.84 27.10 28.36
C THR A 25 1.15 26.82 27.03
N ALA A 26 1.56 27.49 25.94
CA ALA A 26 1.08 27.24 24.61
C ALA A 26 1.61 25.90 24.04
N ARG A 27 2.91 25.62 24.28
CA ARG A 27 3.54 24.35 23.85
C ARG A 27 2.95 23.12 24.52
N GLU A 28 2.61 23.21 25.80
CA GLU A 28 2.05 22.09 26.54
C GLU A 28 0.63 21.75 26.07
N LYS A 29 -0.15 22.74 25.67
CA LYS A 29 -1.48 22.55 25.07
C LYS A 29 -1.40 21.94 23.66
N ASP A 30 -0.47 22.39 22.82
CA ASP A 30 -0.27 21.86 21.48
C ASP A 30 0.32 20.44 21.50
N THR A 31 1.24 20.16 22.41
CA THR A 31 1.80 18.80 22.57
C THR A 31 0.74 17.84 23.11
N LYS A 32 -0.07 18.26 24.08
CA LYS A 32 -1.20 17.45 24.60
C LYS A 32 -2.28 17.24 23.53
N ARG A 33 -2.56 18.25 22.72
CA ARG A 33 -3.52 18.14 21.60
C ARG A 33 -2.97 17.22 20.50
N PHE A 34 -1.69 17.35 20.15
CA PHE A 34 -1.01 16.49 19.19
C PHE A 34 -0.92 15.04 19.67
N CYS A 35 -0.49 14.81 20.91
CA CYS A 35 -0.47 13.47 21.53
C CYS A 35 -1.89 12.87 21.60
N ARG A 36 -2.91 13.66 21.96
CA ARG A 36 -4.30 13.19 22.02
C ARG A 36 -4.82 12.80 20.63
N THR A 37 -4.50 13.57 19.58
CA THR A 37 -4.87 13.26 18.19
C THR A 37 -4.13 12.04 17.66
N VAL A 38 -2.85 11.87 18.00
CA VAL A 38 -2.05 10.70 17.62
C VAL A 38 -2.51 9.46 18.40
N TYR A 39 -2.85 9.60 19.68
CA TYR A 39 -3.34 8.50 20.52
C TYR A 39 -4.75 8.06 20.11
N GLN A 40 -5.66 9.00 19.80
CA GLN A 40 -7.00 8.69 19.27
C GLN A 40 -6.94 8.03 17.89
N ARG A 41 -5.95 8.37 17.02
CA ARG A 41 -5.73 7.66 15.74
C ARG A 41 -5.27 6.21 15.92
N ARG A 42 -4.56 5.87 17.00
CA ARG A 42 -4.17 4.49 17.27
C ARG A 42 -5.35 3.60 17.67
N GLU A 43 -6.39 4.15 18.29
CA GLU A 43 -7.59 3.41 18.70
C GLU A 43 -8.57 3.12 17.54
N THR A 44 -8.36 3.73 16.35
CA THR A 44 -9.21 3.54 15.15
C THR A 44 -8.55 2.78 14.01
N ASN A 45 -7.27 2.40 14.12
CA ASN A 45 -6.60 1.65 13.06
C ASN A 45 -7.06 0.20 13.03
N VAL A 46 -7.59 -0.22 11.90
CA VAL A 46 -7.85 -1.63 11.61
C VAL A 46 -6.58 -2.22 10.98
N TYR A 47 -6.17 -3.38 11.47
CA TYR A 47 -4.99 -4.08 10.94
C TYR A 47 -5.41 -5.31 10.16
N PHE A 48 -4.60 -5.71 9.18
CA PHE A 48 -4.78 -6.95 8.44
C PHE A 48 -4.85 -8.14 9.39
N ALA A 49 -5.98 -8.84 9.35
CA ALA A 49 -6.26 -9.92 10.30
C ALA A 49 -5.55 -11.21 9.91
N TYR A 50 -4.55 -11.62 10.69
CA TYR A 50 -3.91 -12.92 10.61
C TYR A 50 -3.28 -13.27 11.97
N GLY A 51 -2.96 -14.53 12.18
CA GLY A 51 -2.40 -14.98 13.45
C GLY A 51 -1.52 -16.22 13.32
N GLU A 52 -1.41 -16.97 14.40
CA GLU A 52 -0.54 -18.14 14.45
C GLU A 52 -0.97 -19.27 13.50
N THR A 53 -2.25 -19.35 13.15
CA THR A 53 -2.77 -20.34 12.19
C THR A 53 -2.09 -20.19 10.82
N GLU A 54 -2.08 -18.99 10.28
CA GLU A 54 -1.46 -18.64 9.00
C GLU A 54 0.05 -18.78 9.07
N LEU A 55 0.64 -18.29 10.16
CA LEU A 55 2.09 -18.33 10.36
C LEU A 55 2.61 -19.75 10.51
N ALA A 56 1.97 -20.61 11.31
CA ALA A 56 2.35 -22.01 11.47
C ALA A 56 2.27 -22.77 10.15
N TYR A 57 1.20 -22.53 9.37
CA TYR A 57 1.06 -23.12 8.05
C TYR A 57 2.21 -22.73 7.12
N LEU A 58 2.52 -21.45 7.02
CA LEU A 58 3.61 -20.96 6.16
C LEU A 58 4.98 -21.46 6.61
N ARG A 59 5.24 -21.49 7.91
CA ARG A 59 6.48 -22.05 8.50
C ARG A 59 6.67 -23.53 8.14
N GLN A 60 5.60 -24.32 8.22
CA GLN A 60 5.65 -25.74 7.88
C GLN A 60 5.92 -25.97 6.38
N ARG A 61 5.35 -25.11 5.52
CA ARG A 61 5.44 -25.24 4.06
C ARG A 61 6.77 -24.79 3.47
N ASP A 62 7.44 -23.84 4.11
CA ASP A 62 8.65 -23.25 3.53
C ASP A 62 9.67 -22.84 4.60
N LYS A 63 10.78 -23.56 4.67
CA LYS A 63 11.85 -23.31 5.66
C LYS A 63 12.51 -21.93 5.51
N ARG A 64 12.60 -21.37 4.29
CA ARG A 64 13.21 -20.06 4.07
C ARG A 64 12.26 -18.94 4.49
N LEU A 65 10.98 -19.06 4.16
CA LEU A 65 9.97 -18.13 4.64
C LEU A 65 9.80 -18.24 6.16
N CYS A 66 9.89 -19.45 6.75
CA CYS A 66 9.92 -19.65 8.19
C CYS A 66 11.01 -18.78 8.85
N ALA A 67 12.25 -18.88 8.36
CA ALA A 67 13.37 -18.08 8.89
C ALA A 67 13.13 -16.55 8.77
N VAL A 68 12.42 -16.11 7.72
CA VAL A 68 12.02 -14.71 7.55
C VAL A 68 10.96 -14.32 8.59
N ILE A 69 9.92 -15.14 8.75
CA ILE A 69 8.83 -14.93 9.72
C ILE A 69 9.39 -14.85 11.14
N ASP A 70 10.23 -15.80 11.53
CA ASP A 70 10.81 -15.86 12.89
C ASP A 70 11.71 -14.66 13.19
N ARG A 71 12.35 -14.12 12.18
CA ARG A 71 13.24 -12.98 12.31
C ARG A 71 12.54 -11.63 12.34
N ILE A 72 11.46 -11.49 11.60
CA ILE A 72 10.68 -10.23 11.52
C ILE A 72 9.65 -10.17 12.65
N GLY A 73 9.08 -11.31 13.06
CA GLY A 73 7.95 -11.37 13.96
C GLY A 73 6.62 -10.98 13.29
N HIS A 74 5.63 -10.58 14.09
CA HIS A 74 4.33 -10.15 13.58
C HIS A 74 4.44 -8.80 12.85
N ILE A 75 3.74 -8.66 11.73
CA ILE A 75 3.69 -7.42 10.95
C ILE A 75 2.31 -6.78 11.11
N ASP A 76 2.25 -5.67 11.82
CA ASP A 76 1.04 -4.86 11.91
C ASP A 76 0.88 -4.03 10.62
N ARG A 77 -0.06 -4.44 9.75
CA ARG A 77 -0.36 -3.71 8.51
C ARG A 77 -1.72 -3.05 8.59
N ILE A 78 -1.75 -1.72 8.61
CA ILE A 78 -2.98 -0.93 8.58
C ILE A 78 -3.72 -1.19 7.28
N VAL A 79 -5.03 -1.35 7.37
CA VAL A 79 -5.97 -1.57 6.26
C VAL A 79 -7.09 -0.53 6.29
N ASP A 80 -7.69 -0.27 5.14
CA ASP A 80 -8.89 0.55 4.99
C ASP A 80 -10.02 -0.37 4.52
N THR A 81 -10.94 -0.70 5.41
CA THR A 81 -12.02 -1.66 5.16
C THR A 81 -13.21 -1.07 4.42
N ASP A 82 -13.23 0.23 4.14
CA ASP A 82 -14.24 0.86 3.31
C ASP A 82 -13.82 0.81 1.84
N LEU A 83 -14.57 0.07 1.01
CA LEU A 83 -14.20 -0.14 -0.40
C LEU A 83 -14.21 1.15 -1.21
N ILE A 84 -15.15 2.07 -0.94
CA ILE A 84 -15.23 3.34 -1.67
C ILE A 84 -14.02 4.22 -1.32
N SER A 85 -13.75 4.38 -0.02
CA SER A 85 -12.58 5.09 0.49
C SER A 85 -11.30 4.50 -0.08
N SER A 86 -11.15 3.17 -0.05
CA SER A 86 -9.97 2.45 -0.51
C SER A 86 -9.71 2.65 -2.01
N VAL A 87 -10.72 2.54 -2.87
CA VAL A 87 -10.60 2.80 -4.32
C VAL A 87 -10.13 4.22 -4.58
N VAL A 88 -10.75 5.21 -3.94
CA VAL A 88 -10.36 6.62 -4.06
C VAL A 88 -8.91 6.83 -3.61
N HIS A 89 -8.53 6.25 -2.48
CA HIS A 89 -7.17 6.34 -1.94
C HIS A 89 -6.13 5.75 -2.90
N HIS A 90 -6.41 4.57 -3.47
CA HIS A 90 -5.53 3.94 -4.46
C HIS A 90 -5.38 4.75 -5.75
N ILE A 91 -6.43 5.45 -6.21
CA ILE A 91 -6.32 6.39 -7.34
C ILE A 91 -5.41 7.57 -6.98
N ILE A 92 -5.56 8.13 -5.77
CA ILE A 92 -4.75 9.27 -5.32
C ILE A 92 -3.26 8.92 -5.26
N GLU A 93 -2.90 7.75 -4.75
CA GLU A 93 -1.51 7.37 -4.51
C GLU A 93 -0.70 7.05 -5.78
N GLN A 94 -1.37 6.82 -6.92
CA GLN A 94 -0.68 6.46 -8.17
C GLN A 94 0.36 7.50 -8.58
N GLN A 95 1.60 7.05 -8.86
CA GLN A 95 2.69 7.84 -9.44
C GLN A 95 3.09 9.09 -8.64
N ILE A 96 2.85 9.13 -7.34
CA ILE A 96 3.30 10.18 -6.44
C ILE A 96 4.07 9.60 -5.25
N SER A 97 4.78 10.46 -4.51
CA SER A 97 5.47 10.03 -3.29
C SER A 97 4.48 9.78 -2.14
N THR A 98 4.85 8.91 -1.20
CA THR A 98 4.06 8.63 0.01
C THR A 98 3.73 9.91 0.79
N LYS A 99 4.65 10.88 0.85
CA LYS A 99 4.41 12.16 1.52
C LYS A 99 3.33 12.98 0.80
N ALA A 100 3.39 13.06 -0.53
CA ALA A 100 2.38 13.79 -1.31
C ALA A 100 1.01 13.12 -1.21
N GLN A 101 0.95 11.80 -1.30
CA GLN A 101 -0.26 11.00 -1.09
C GLN A 101 -0.90 11.28 0.26
N ALA A 102 -0.13 11.18 1.36
CA ALA A 102 -0.64 11.45 2.71
C ALA A 102 -1.20 12.87 2.85
N THR A 103 -0.53 13.86 2.24
CA THR A 103 -1.00 15.26 2.25
C THR A 103 -2.32 15.43 1.50
N ILE A 104 -2.46 14.83 0.31
CA ILE A 104 -3.68 14.93 -0.49
C ILE A 104 -4.83 14.20 0.21
N TRP A 105 -4.56 13.01 0.75
CA TRP A 105 -5.55 12.24 1.49
C TRP A 105 -6.08 12.97 2.72
N GLN A 106 -5.17 13.56 3.51
CA GLN A 106 -5.56 14.36 4.66
C GLN A 106 -6.45 15.56 4.26
N ARG A 107 -6.07 16.31 3.22
CA ARG A 107 -6.88 17.42 2.70
C ARG A 107 -8.25 16.95 2.23
N MET A 108 -8.34 15.78 1.61
CA MET A 108 -9.60 15.20 1.17
C MET A 108 -10.52 14.88 2.36
N GLN A 109 -9.98 14.24 3.39
CA GLN A 109 -10.71 13.95 4.63
C GLN A 109 -11.17 15.24 5.34
N GLU A 110 -10.32 16.27 5.39
CA GLU A 110 -10.67 17.58 5.98
C GLU A 110 -11.76 18.31 5.17
N ALA A 111 -11.72 18.22 3.84
CA ALA A 111 -12.64 18.92 2.96
C ALA A 111 -14.01 18.25 2.80
N LEU A 112 -14.05 16.91 2.88
CA LEU A 112 -15.27 16.12 2.62
C LEU A 112 -15.87 15.52 3.91
N GLY A 113 -15.07 15.37 4.97
CA GLY A 113 -15.43 14.57 6.15
C GLY A 113 -15.35 13.08 5.82
N ALA A 114 -16.45 12.44 5.52
CA ALA A 114 -16.48 11.09 4.98
C ALA A 114 -16.18 11.09 3.48
N VAL A 115 -15.37 10.12 3.03
CA VAL A 115 -15.06 9.93 1.59
C VAL A 115 -16.01 8.86 1.05
N ASN A 116 -17.14 9.27 0.51
CA ASN A 116 -18.14 8.40 -0.10
C ASN A 116 -18.64 9.00 -1.43
N ALA A 117 -19.50 8.28 -2.15
CA ALA A 117 -19.99 8.71 -3.46
C ALA A 117 -20.68 10.09 -3.41
N GLU A 118 -21.51 10.34 -2.41
CA GLU A 118 -22.26 11.58 -2.29
C GLU A 118 -21.35 12.79 -2.05
N THR A 119 -20.40 12.67 -1.11
CA THR A 119 -19.47 13.77 -0.77
C THR A 119 -18.51 14.07 -1.91
N VAL A 120 -18.07 13.04 -2.65
CA VAL A 120 -17.23 13.17 -3.84
C VAL A 120 -17.98 13.91 -4.96
N LEU A 121 -19.21 13.50 -5.26
CA LEU A 121 -20.05 14.14 -6.28
C LEU A 121 -20.39 15.59 -5.93
N ALA A 122 -20.72 15.85 -4.67
CA ALA A 122 -21.01 17.21 -4.18
C ALA A 122 -19.79 18.14 -4.29
N ALA A 123 -18.57 17.60 -4.14
CA ALA A 123 -17.34 18.39 -4.29
C ALA A 123 -17.07 18.78 -5.75
N GLY A 124 -17.30 17.88 -6.68
CA GLY A 124 -17.02 18.07 -8.09
C GLY A 124 -15.53 18.13 -8.44
N ILE A 125 -15.22 17.97 -9.73
CA ILE A 125 -13.86 17.87 -10.25
C ILE A 125 -12.96 19.06 -9.87
N PRO A 126 -13.41 20.33 -9.97
CA PRO A 126 -12.55 21.48 -9.64
C PRO A 126 -12.09 21.49 -8.18
N ARG A 127 -12.98 21.16 -7.25
CA ARG A 127 -12.64 21.12 -5.81
C ARG A 127 -11.70 19.94 -5.50
N LEU A 128 -11.95 18.77 -6.08
CA LEU A 128 -11.06 17.61 -5.93
C LEU A 128 -9.66 17.91 -6.45
N GLN A 129 -9.55 18.51 -7.64
CA GLN A 129 -8.26 18.93 -8.20
C GLN A 129 -7.55 19.96 -7.30
N GLY A 130 -8.28 20.90 -6.71
CA GLY A 130 -7.77 21.90 -5.77
C GLY A 130 -7.13 21.30 -4.50
N LEU A 131 -7.44 20.04 -4.16
CA LEU A 131 -6.80 19.32 -3.04
C LEU A 131 -5.35 18.90 -3.35
N GLY A 132 -4.92 18.99 -4.63
CA GLY A 132 -3.54 18.71 -5.06
C GLY A 132 -3.39 17.49 -5.94
N MET A 133 -4.47 16.88 -6.41
CA MET A 133 -4.43 15.79 -7.39
C MET A 133 -4.51 16.30 -8.82
N THR A 134 -4.17 15.48 -9.81
CA THR A 134 -4.33 15.83 -11.23
C THR A 134 -5.80 15.80 -11.64
N PHE A 135 -6.18 16.58 -12.68
CA PHE A 135 -7.52 16.52 -13.28
C PHE A 135 -7.93 15.09 -13.62
N ARG A 136 -7.05 14.32 -14.20
CA ARG A 136 -7.30 12.92 -14.56
C ARG A 136 -7.70 12.05 -13.37
N LYS A 137 -7.05 12.23 -12.21
CA LYS A 137 -7.42 11.52 -10.97
C LYS A 137 -8.76 11.98 -10.46
N ALA A 138 -9.03 13.29 -10.47
CA ALA A 138 -10.33 13.84 -10.08
C ALA A 138 -11.46 13.30 -10.97
N GLU A 139 -11.24 13.20 -12.29
CA GLU A 139 -12.19 12.58 -13.24
C GLU A 139 -12.44 11.11 -12.93
N TYR A 140 -11.39 10.33 -12.65
CA TYR A 140 -11.53 8.91 -12.31
C TYR A 140 -12.31 8.71 -11.02
N ILE A 141 -12.03 9.52 -10.00
CA ILE A 141 -12.72 9.48 -8.71
C ILE A 141 -14.19 9.86 -8.87
N THR A 142 -14.49 10.87 -9.69
CA THR A 142 -15.88 11.30 -9.97
C THR A 142 -16.63 10.22 -10.77
N ASP A 143 -16.04 9.64 -11.83
CA ASP A 143 -16.64 8.54 -12.60
C ASP A 143 -16.95 7.33 -11.70
N PHE A 144 -16.05 6.99 -10.80
CA PHE A 144 -16.29 5.92 -9.82
C PHE A 144 -17.45 6.25 -8.89
N ALA A 145 -17.47 7.47 -8.32
CA ALA A 145 -18.55 7.92 -7.45
C ALA A 145 -19.91 7.94 -8.17
N GLU A 146 -19.95 8.34 -9.45
CA GLU A 146 -21.16 8.28 -10.28
C GLU A 146 -21.66 6.83 -10.47
N ARG A 147 -20.76 5.89 -10.71
CA ARG A 147 -21.13 4.47 -10.85
C ARG A 147 -21.70 3.89 -9.57
N VAL A 148 -21.12 4.22 -8.42
CA VAL A 148 -21.66 3.82 -7.11
C VAL A 148 -23.04 4.45 -6.89
N HIS A 149 -23.17 5.77 -7.13
CA HIS A 149 -24.42 6.48 -6.92
C HIS A 149 -25.57 5.99 -7.82
N THR A 150 -25.27 5.64 -9.07
CA THR A 150 -26.25 5.10 -10.03
C THR A 150 -26.51 3.61 -9.88
N GLY A 151 -25.78 2.91 -9.00
CA GLY A 151 -25.87 1.46 -8.82
C GLY A 151 -25.29 0.64 -9.97
N THR A 152 -24.53 1.26 -10.89
CA THR A 152 -23.79 0.54 -11.95
C THR A 152 -22.51 -0.10 -11.46
N PHE A 153 -22.06 0.24 -10.28
CA PHE A 153 -21.06 -0.46 -9.48
C PHE A 153 -21.61 -0.63 -8.05
N ASP A 154 -21.72 -1.87 -7.62
CA ASP A 154 -22.23 -2.24 -6.30
C ASP A 154 -21.07 -2.74 -5.41
N PRO A 155 -20.60 -1.91 -4.43
CA PRO A 155 -19.55 -2.31 -3.52
C PRO A 155 -19.86 -3.57 -2.71
N ASP A 156 -21.11 -3.74 -2.27
CA ASP A 156 -21.54 -4.88 -1.47
C ASP A 156 -21.51 -6.17 -2.31
N ALA A 157 -21.89 -6.09 -3.59
CA ALA A 157 -21.80 -7.22 -4.48
C ALA A 157 -20.34 -7.68 -4.69
N VAL A 158 -19.39 -6.73 -4.80
CA VAL A 158 -17.95 -7.05 -4.97
C VAL A 158 -17.39 -7.83 -3.78
N GLU A 159 -17.87 -7.56 -2.56
CA GLU A 159 -17.45 -8.30 -1.36
C GLU A 159 -17.79 -9.79 -1.44
N HIS A 160 -18.83 -10.17 -2.16
CA HIS A 160 -19.33 -11.54 -2.27
C HIS A 160 -18.80 -12.29 -3.51
N MET A 161 -18.06 -11.59 -4.40
CA MET A 161 -17.44 -12.17 -5.60
C MET A 161 -16.24 -13.05 -5.26
N SER A 162 -15.90 -13.98 -6.14
CA SER A 162 -14.60 -14.66 -6.14
C SER A 162 -13.47 -13.63 -6.37
N ASP A 163 -12.22 -13.98 -6.02
CA ASP A 163 -11.08 -13.08 -6.24
C ASP A 163 -10.92 -12.67 -7.71
N GLU A 164 -11.12 -13.63 -8.63
CA GLU A 164 -11.04 -13.40 -10.07
C GLU A 164 -12.16 -12.50 -10.60
N GLU A 165 -13.38 -12.63 -10.07
CA GLU A 165 -14.52 -11.78 -10.44
C GLU A 165 -14.33 -10.37 -9.91
N ALA A 166 -13.96 -10.22 -8.64
CA ALA A 166 -13.70 -8.92 -8.01
C ALA A 166 -12.55 -8.18 -8.72
N ILE A 167 -11.47 -8.87 -9.11
CA ILE A 167 -10.38 -8.27 -9.90
C ILE A 167 -10.89 -7.75 -11.25
N ARG A 168 -11.73 -8.51 -11.94
CA ARG A 168 -12.31 -8.05 -13.21
C ARG A 168 -13.20 -6.84 -13.03
N GLU A 169 -14.08 -6.86 -12.05
CA GLU A 169 -14.99 -5.76 -11.74
C GLU A 169 -14.25 -4.48 -11.37
N LEU A 170 -13.32 -4.56 -10.44
CA LEU A 170 -12.48 -3.42 -10.05
C LEU A 170 -11.62 -2.91 -11.20
N SER A 171 -11.06 -3.81 -12.03
CA SER A 171 -10.21 -3.41 -13.15
C SER A 171 -10.99 -2.77 -14.32
N ALA A 172 -12.33 -2.87 -14.33
CA ALA A 172 -13.19 -2.16 -15.26
C ALA A 172 -13.38 -0.66 -14.88
N LEU A 173 -12.97 -0.26 -13.68
CA LEU A 173 -12.98 1.13 -13.24
C LEU A 173 -11.84 1.91 -13.89
N LYS A 174 -12.13 3.17 -14.29
CA LYS A 174 -11.10 4.04 -14.85
C LYS A 174 -9.96 4.28 -13.88
N GLY A 175 -8.75 4.01 -14.32
CA GLY A 175 -7.54 4.19 -13.52
C GLY A 175 -7.18 3.03 -12.59
N ILE A 176 -7.99 1.99 -12.52
CA ILE A 176 -7.70 0.77 -11.74
C ILE A 176 -7.20 -0.32 -12.68
N GLY A 177 -5.95 -0.73 -12.53
CA GLY A 177 -5.40 -1.89 -13.24
C GLY A 177 -5.47 -3.15 -12.35
N VAL A 178 -5.14 -4.31 -12.93
CA VAL A 178 -5.15 -5.60 -12.23
C VAL A 178 -4.34 -5.54 -10.93
N TRP A 179 -3.12 -4.98 -10.96
CA TRP A 179 -2.30 -4.85 -9.75
C TRP A 179 -2.99 -4.01 -8.66
N THR A 180 -3.63 -2.89 -9.04
CA THR A 180 -4.37 -2.05 -8.07
C THR A 180 -5.58 -2.79 -7.51
N ALA A 181 -6.31 -3.53 -8.34
CA ALA A 181 -7.42 -4.37 -7.89
C ALA A 181 -6.95 -5.43 -6.89
N GLU A 182 -5.84 -6.13 -7.17
CA GLU A 182 -5.23 -7.08 -6.23
C GLU A 182 -4.84 -6.43 -4.89
N MET A 183 -4.33 -5.18 -4.91
CA MET A 183 -4.01 -4.45 -3.67
C MET A 183 -5.27 -4.06 -2.88
N ILE A 184 -6.36 -3.70 -3.56
CA ILE A 184 -7.65 -3.46 -2.93
C ILE A 184 -8.19 -4.74 -2.29
N LEU A 185 -8.16 -5.88 -2.99
CA LEU A 185 -8.57 -7.16 -2.42
C LEU A 185 -7.75 -7.51 -1.16
N LEU A 186 -6.46 -7.23 -1.19
CA LEU A 186 -5.58 -7.54 -0.07
C LEU A 186 -5.77 -6.55 1.10
N PHE A 187 -5.72 -5.24 0.86
CA PHE A 187 -5.65 -4.23 1.92
C PHE A 187 -7.00 -3.61 2.31
N CYS A 188 -8.06 -3.83 1.52
CA CYS A 188 -9.40 -3.43 1.89
C CYS A 188 -10.24 -4.65 2.29
N MET A 189 -10.37 -5.60 1.39
CA MET A 189 -11.22 -6.78 1.60
C MET A 189 -10.54 -7.88 2.42
N GLN A 190 -9.26 -7.72 2.74
CA GLN A 190 -8.44 -8.66 3.52
C GLN A 190 -8.47 -10.10 2.98
N ARG A 191 -8.55 -10.26 1.66
CA ARG A 191 -8.58 -11.57 1.02
C ARG A 191 -7.30 -12.35 1.32
N PRO A 192 -7.39 -13.60 1.79
CA PRO A 192 -6.24 -14.33 2.33
C PRO A 192 -5.26 -14.84 1.27
N ASN A 193 -5.69 -14.95 0.01
CA ASN A 193 -4.94 -15.68 -1.01
C ASN A 193 -4.50 -14.83 -2.22
N ILE A 194 -4.23 -13.54 -1.99
CA ILE A 194 -3.74 -12.63 -3.04
C ILE A 194 -2.21 -12.72 -3.16
N PHE A 195 -1.76 -12.93 -4.42
CA PHE A 195 -0.34 -13.04 -4.75
C PHE A 195 -0.07 -12.42 -6.12
N SER A 196 0.40 -11.18 -6.16
CA SER A 196 0.49 -10.36 -7.37
C SER A 196 1.80 -10.58 -8.13
N TYR A 197 1.72 -11.07 -9.38
CA TYR A 197 2.89 -11.29 -10.22
C TYR A 197 3.52 -9.97 -10.69
N ASP A 198 2.72 -8.99 -11.01
CA ASP A 198 3.19 -7.72 -11.57
C ASP A 198 3.72 -6.75 -10.51
N ASP A 199 3.70 -7.16 -9.22
CA ASP A 199 4.32 -6.43 -8.13
C ASP A 199 5.84 -6.63 -8.10
N LEU A 200 6.57 -5.56 -8.42
CA LEU A 200 8.04 -5.57 -8.48
C LEU A 200 8.69 -5.79 -7.10
N ALA A 201 8.07 -5.32 -6.03
CA ALA A 201 8.58 -5.51 -4.67
C ALA A 201 8.39 -6.97 -4.22
N MET A 202 7.26 -7.59 -4.58
CA MET A 202 7.01 -9.01 -4.40
C MET A 202 8.05 -9.85 -5.13
N GLN A 203 8.27 -9.61 -6.43
CA GLN A 203 9.30 -10.31 -7.19
C GLN A 203 10.69 -10.12 -6.60
N ARG A 204 11.00 -8.90 -6.11
CA ARG A 204 12.26 -8.62 -5.43
C ARG A 204 12.39 -9.41 -4.13
N GLY A 205 11.35 -9.44 -3.30
CA GLY A 205 11.30 -10.23 -2.07
C GLY A 205 11.57 -11.71 -2.34
N LEU A 206 10.89 -12.29 -3.35
CA LEU A 206 11.12 -13.66 -3.78
C LEU A 206 12.58 -13.90 -4.22
N ARG A 207 13.17 -12.99 -5.00
CA ARG A 207 14.59 -13.11 -5.38
C ARG A 207 15.51 -13.11 -4.17
N MET A 208 15.26 -12.21 -3.21
CA MET A 208 16.10 -12.06 -2.01
C MET A 208 16.01 -13.29 -1.11
N VAL A 209 14.80 -13.78 -0.81
CA VAL A 209 14.59 -14.93 0.07
C VAL A 209 15.10 -16.24 -0.56
N TYR A 210 14.89 -16.41 -1.88
CA TYR A 210 15.20 -17.68 -2.55
C TYR A 210 16.46 -17.64 -3.41
N HIS A 211 17.19 -16.53 -3.41
CA HIS A 211 18.44 -16.32 -4.18
C HIS A 211 18.27 -16.54 -5.69
N HIS A 212 17.15 -16.09 -6.24
CA HIS A 212 16.89 -16.13 -7.67
C HIS A 212 17.37 -14.87 -8.38
N ARG A 213 17.92 -15.01 -9.58
CA ARG A 213 18.26 -13.85 -10.43
C ARG A 213 17.03 -13.23 -11.10
N SER A 214 16.01 -14.04 -11.37
CA SER A 214 14.74 -13.64 -11.96
C SER A 214 13.60 -14.51 -11.44
N ILE A 215 12.40 -13.98 -11.50
CA ILE A 215 11.14 -14.68 -11.21
C ILE A 215 10.30 -14.66 -12.48
N ASP A 216 10.19 -15.79 -13.16
CA ASP A 216 9.26 -16.02 -14.25
C ASP A 216 7.88 -16.44 -13.74
N ARG A 217 6.88 -16.50 -14.63
CA ARG A 217 5.50 -16.86 -14.26
C ARG A 217 5.39 -18.28 -13.70
N GLU A 218 6.16 -19.23 -14.22
CA GLU A 218 6.14 -20.61 -13.73
C GLU A 218 6.66 -20.72 -12.30
N ARG A 219 7.81 -20.08 -12.04
CA ARG A 219 8.40 -20.03 -10.70
C ARG A 219 7.50 -19.30 -9.71
N PHE A 220 6.91 -18.20 -10.14
CA PHE A 220 5.94 -17.44 -9.32
C PHE A 220 4.73 -18.32 -8.98
N ALA A 221 4.14 -19.00 -9.96
CA ALA A 221 3.00 -19.90 -9.74
C ALA A 221 3.35 -21.06 -8.78
N LYS A 222 4.62 -21.54 -8.80
CA LYS A 222 5.10 -22.54 -7.82
C LYS A 222 5.07 -22.00 -6.40
N TYR A 223 5.49 -20.75 -6.18
CA TYR A 223 5.40 -20.11 -4.87
C TYR A 223 3.96 -19.84 -4.45
N ARG A 224 3.12 -19.33 -5.37
CA ARG A 224 1.69 -19.15 -5.10
C ARG A 224 1.05 -20.45 -4.60
N ARG A 225 1.27 -21.58 -5.29
CA ARG A 225 0.74 -22.90 -4.84
C ARG A 225 1.29 -23.33 -3.48
N ARG A 226 2.53 -22.96 -3.17
CA ARG A 226 3.16 -23.32 -1.89
C ARG A 226 2.56 -22.56 -0.73
N PHE A 227 2.26 -21.26 -0.91
CA PHE A 227 1.77 -20.39 0.15
C PHE A 227 0.25 -20.39 0.28
N ALA A 228 -0.48 -20.83 -0.76
CA ALA A 228 -1.93 -20.93 -0.70
C ALA A 228 -2.37 -21.85 0.45
N PRO A 229 -3.42 -21.46 1.22
CA PRO A 229 -4.34 -20.36 0.97
C PRO A 229 -3.93 -19.02 1.61
N TYR A 230 -2.75 -18.88 2.15
CA TYR A 230 -2.29 -17.71 2.90
C TYR A 230 -1.26 -16.86 2.14
N CYS A 231 -1.46 -16.71 0.83
CA CYS A 231 -0.57 -15.92 -0.03
C CYS A 231 -0.44 -14.46 0.41
N SER A 232 -1.53 -13.85 0.91
CA SER A 232 -1.53 -12.46 1.37
C SER A 232 -0.59 -12.26 2.56
N VAL A 233 -0.60 -13.18 3.52
CA VAL A 233 0.34 -13.14 4.65
C VAL A 233 1.78 -13.33 4.18
N ALA A 234 2.03 -14.28 3.28
CA ALA A 234 3.36 -14.46 2.69
C ALA A 234 3.84 -13.19 1.95
N SER A 235 2.93 -12.45 1.30
CA SER A 235 3.21 -11.19 0.62
C SER A 235 3.72 -10.12 1.59
N LEU A 236 3.13 -10.00 2.78
CA LEU A 236 3.59 -9.05 3.82
C LEU A 236 5.07 -9.25 4.15
N TYR A 237 5.49 -10.50 4.35
CA TYR A 237 6.89 -10.83 4.67
C TYR A 237 7.82 -10.61 3.48
N LEU A 238 7.40 -10.95 2.26
CA LEU A 238 8.19 -10.71 1.05
C LEU A 238 8.39 -9.22 0.79
N TRP A 239 7.36 -8.39 1.02
CA TRP A 239 7.50 -6.93 0.95
C TRP A 239 8.43 -6.38 2.03
N ALA A 240 8.33 -6.85 3.26
CA ALA A 240 9.22 -6.45 4.34
C ALA A 240 10.69 -6.73 4.00
N VAL A 241 11.00 -7.92 3.49
CA VAL A 241 12.34 -8.27 3.00
C VAL A 241 12.76 -7.38 1.84
N SER A 242 11.88 -7.16 0.87
CA SER A 242 12.13 -6.26 -0.27
C SER A 242 12.42 -4.82 0.19
N GLY A 243 11.76 -4.37 1.24
CA GLY A 243 11.96 -3.06 1.87
C GLY A 243 13.26 -2.93 2.66
N GLY A 244 13.98 -4.03 2.93
CA GLY A 244 15.27 -4.01 3.63
C GLY A 244 15.16 -4.27 5.14
N THR A 245 14.04 -4.80 5.64
CA THR A 245 13.87 -5.15 7.07
C THR A 245 14.94 -6.14 7.55
N ILE A 246 15.49 -6.95 6.64
CA ILE A 246 16.61 -7.85 6.90
C ILE A 246 17.82 -7.37 6.08
N PRO A 247 18.74 -6.58 6.66
CA PRO A 247 19.78 -5.86 5.91
C PRO A 247 20.77 -6.73 5.13
N GLU A 248 21.03 -7.96 5.59
CA GLU A 248 21.92 -8.89 4.93
C GLU A 248 21.29 -9.61 3.74
N MET A 249 19.97 -9.64 3.62
CA MET A 249 19.29 -10.16 2.44
C MET A 249 19.41 -9.15 1.30
N ARG A 250 20.15 -9.48 0.26
CA ARG A 250 20.40 -8.62 -0.89
C ARG A 250 19.72 -9.17 -2.14
N ASP A 251 19.25 -8.29 -3.01
CA ASP A 251 18.69 -8.68 -4.31
C ASP A 251 19.82 -9.18 -5.23
N PRO A 252 19.81 -10.47 -5.61
CA PRO A 252 20.83 -11.04 -6.48
C PRO A 252 20.67 -10.65 -7.96
N LYS A 253 19.67 -9.81 -8.30
CA LYS A 253 19.48 -9.31 -9.66
C LYS A 253 20.76 -8.57 -10.13
N PRO A 254 21.32 -8.88 -11.31
CA PRO A 254 22.48 -8.16 -11.85
C PRO A 254 22.17 -6.65 -11.94
N LYS A 255 23.10 -5.81 -11.50
CA LYS A 255 23.00 -4.36 -11.70
C LYS A 255 23.04 -4.08 -13.19
N ASP A 256 22.06 -3.35 -13.71
CA ASP A 256 21.99 -2.97 -15.12
C ASP A 256 23.17 -2.03 -15.45
N LYS A 257 24.13 -2.51 -16.23
CA LYS A 257 25.36 -1.76 -16.57
C LYS A 257 25.12 -0.57 -17.51
N ARG A 258 23.89 -0.36 -18.00
CA ARG A 258 23.57 0.62 -19.05
C ARG A 258 23.46 2.09 -18.60
N LYS A 259 23.65 2.43 -17.34
CA LYS A 259 23.54 3.83 -16.85
C LYS A 259 24.88 4.53 -16.59
N LYS A 260 26.03 4.02 -17.03
CA LYS A 260 27.34 4.65 -16.85
C LYS A 260 28.05 5.02 -18.19
N GLY A 261 27.33 5.26 -19.25
CA GLY A 261 27.91 5.60 -20.55
C GLY A 261 27.26 6.82 -21.17
N GLY A 262 27.45 8.01 -20.59
CA GLY A 262 26.85 9.23 -21.13
C GLY A 262 27.40 10.51 -20.51
N SER A 263 28.73 10.69 -20.52
CA SER A 263 29.31 12.03 -20.32
C SER A 263 30.77 11.98 -20.71
N GLY A 264 31.08 12.47 -21.88
CA GLY A 264 32.47 12.61 -22.33
C GLY A 264 32.66 12.74 -23.85
N GLY A 265 31.85 13.56 -24.50
CA GLY A 265 32.14 14.03 -25.86
C GLY A 265 32.59 15.49 -25.81
N LYS A 266 33.87 15.74 -25.57
CA LYS A 266 34.48 17.05 -25.85
C LYS A 266 34.49 17.26 -27.36
N LEU A 267 33.76 18.25 -27.83
CA LEU A 267 33.95 18.87 -29.13
C LEU A 267 35.24 19.72 -29.11
N ARG A 268 36.09 19.42 -30.03
CA ARG A 268 37.12 20.36 -30.50
C ARG A 268 36.53 21.20 -31.63
#